data_1b1e7362d22f4ede8e2f3306b767973b
#
_entry.id   1b1e7362d22f4ede8e2f3306b767973b
#
_cell.length_a   1.000
_cell.length_b   1.000
_cell.length_c   1.000
_cell.angle_alpha   90.00
_cell.angle_beta   90.00
_cell.angle_gamma   90.00
#
_symmetry.space_group_name_H-M   'P 1'
#
loop_
_entity.id
_entity.type
_entity.pdbx_description
1 polymer ?
#
loop_
_entity_poly.entity_id
_entity_poly.type
_entity_poly.pdbx_seq_one_letter_code
_entity_poly.pdbx_strand_id
1 'polypeptide(L)'
;MQWAIATAAFLASAVEFVEAFTIVLVVGITINWRSSLLGALAAAATLAVIIATLGVALVKWVPINDFRLVVGIILVLFGLKWLKKAILRYSGLKALHDEEAIFEETMAEIRARGETVAPRFQPFGVALSYKSVLLEGLEVAFIVITFGSSVTSTSGNGIASAAIGATVAGILVIAAGAIIRAPLTRVPENTLKFIVGIMLTSFGTFWAAEGFGFEWPLSDAFIPIIIVIYLLVSYGL
;
A
#
# COMPACT_ATOMS: atom_id res chain seq x y z
N MET A 1 -21.41 6.55 4.68
CA MET A 1 -19.95 6.58 4.68
C MET A 1 -19.45 6.22 6.06
N GLN A 2 -18.52 5.29 6.14
CA GLN A 2 -17.92 4.83 7.41
C GLN A 2 -16.61 5.59 7.63
N TRP A 3 -16.67 6.66 8.39
CA TRP A 3 -15.55 7.60 8.58
C TRP A 3 -14.28 6.95 9.12
N ALA A 4 -14.41 6.03 10.09
CA ALA A 4 -13.26 5.33 10.67
C ALA A 4 -12.49 4.53 9.60
N ILE A 5 -13.20 3.81 8.74
CA ILE A 5 -12.61 3.05 7.62
C ILE A 5 -11.97 3.99 6.59
N ALA A 6 -12.69 5.06 6.21
CA ALA A 6 -12.16 6.03 5.26
C ALA A 6 -10.88 6.70 5.79
N THR A 7 -10.84 7.06 7.09
CA THR A 7 -9.65 7.67 7.72
C THR A 7 -8.49 6.68 7.81
N ALA A 8 -8.75 5.43 8.21
CA ALA A 8 -7.72 4.40 8.27
C ALA A 8 -7.12 4.11 6.88
N ALA A 9 -7.97 3.92 5.87
CA ALA A 9 -7.54 3.73 4.50
C ALA A 9 -6.80 4.95 3.94
N PHE A 10 -7.25 6.17 4.27
CA PHE A 10 -6.57 7.40 3.90
C PHE A 10 -5.13 7.44 4.46
N LEU A 11 -4.96 7.24 5.77
CA LEU A 11 -3.65 7.32 6.40
C LEU A 11 -2.69 6.25 5.87
N ALA A 12 -3.16 5.01 5.74
CA ALA A 12 -2.35 3.92 5.22
C ALA A 12 -1.96 4.14 3.75
N SER A 13 -2.93 4.51 2.89
CA SER A 13 -2.67 4.75 1.48
C SER A 13 -1.80 5.99 1.22
N ALA A 14 -1.86 7.00 2.10
CA ALA A 14 -1.03 8.18 1.97
C ALA A 14 0.47 7.83 1.99
N VAL A 15 0.89 6.86 2.80
CA VAL A 15 2.28 6.38 2.84
C VAL A 15 2.71 5.84 1.49
N GLU A 16 1.92 4.93 0.92
CA GLU A 16 2.23 4.28 -0.36
C GLU A 16 2.24 5.29 -1.52
N PHE A 17 1.32 6.25 -1.48
CA PHE A 17 1.34 7.33 -2.48
C PHE A 17 2.55 8.24 -2.34
N VAL A 18 3.07 8.47 -1.13
CA VAL A 18 4.32 9.23 -0.92
C VAL A 18 5.50 8.47 -1.50
N GLU A 19 5.63 7.16 -1.24
CA GLU A 19 6.70 6.32 -1.82
C GLU A 19 6.64 6.33 -3.36
N ALA A 20 5.46 6.07 -3.94
CA ALA A 20 5.28 6.13 -5.39
C ALA A 20 5.62 7.52 -5.96
N PHE A 21 5.15 8.59 -5.28
CA PHE A 21 5.37 9.96 -5.71
C PHE A 21 6.86 10.32 -5.70
N THR A 22 7.61 9.92 -4.68
CA THR A 22 9.06 10.17 -4.57
C THR A 22 9.79 9.64 -5.81
N ILE A 23 9.52 8.42 -6.23
CA ILE A 23 10.15 7.84 -7.43
C ILE A 23 9.68 8.55 -8.72
N VAL A 24 8.39 8.84 -8.86
CA VAL A 24 7.84 9.59 -10.01
C VAL A 24 8.48 10.97 -10.11
N LEU A 25 8.67 11.66 -8.98
CA LEU A 25 9.33 12.97 -8.90
C LEU A 25 10.80 12.86 -9.34
N VAL A 26 11.57 11.90 -8.77
CA VAL A 26 12.98 11.69 -9.12
C VAL A 26 13.14 11.47 -10.61
N VAL A 27 12.36 10.56 -11.20
CA VAL A 27 12.40 10.29 -12.64
C VAL A 27 12.02 11.52 -13.44
N GLY A 28 11.00 12.26 -13.00
CA GLY A 28 10.54 13.49 -13.66
C GLY A 28 11.60 14.57 -13.77
N ILE A 29 12.36 14.80 -12.69
CA ILE A 29 13.39 15.86 -12.63
C ILE A 29 14.75 15.40 -13.16
N THR A 30 15.09 14.10 -13.05
CA THR A 30 16.41 13.57 -13.43
C THR A 30 16.44 13.11 -14.89
N ILE A 31 15.35 12.56 -15.39
CA ILE A 31 15.22 12.06 -16.77
C ILE A 31 14.34 13.00 -17.58
N ASN A 32 13.04 12.88 -17.44
CA ASN A 32 12.03 13.84 -17.94
C ASN A 32 10.62 13.48 -17.44
N TRP A 33 9.76 14.50 -17.36
CA TRP A 33 8.37 14.35 -16.93
C TRP A 33 7.50 13.51 -17.87
N ARG A 34 7.79 13.49 -19.17
CA ARG A 34 7.00 12.70 -20.13
C ARG A 34 7.14 11.21 -19.87
N SER A 35 8.37 10.73 -19.67
CA SER A 35 8.63 9.31 -19.37
C SER A 35 8.07 8.94 -17.98
N SER A 36 8.27 9.80 -16.99
CA SER A 36 7.76 9.59 -15.64
C SER A 36 6.24 9.46 -15.59
N LEU A 37 5.54 10.43 -16.13
CA LEU A 37 4.07 10.45 -16.15
C LEU A 37 3.48 9.34 -17.01
N LEU A 38 4.11 9.00 -18.14
CA LEU A 38 3.65 7.87 -18.95
C LEU A 38 3.76 6.55 -18.18
N GLY A 39 4.87 6.32 -17.47
CA GLY A 39 5.02 5.14 -16.63
C GLY A 39 3.96 5.07 -15.52
N ALA A 40 3.75 6.19 -14.82
CA ALA A 40 2.75 6.28 -13.77
C ALA A 40 1.31 6.05 -14.30
N LEU A 41 0.94 6.66 -15.42
CA LEU A 41 -0.38 6.48 -16.04
C LEU A 41 -0.59 5.07 -16.57
N ALA A 42 0.45 4.46 -17.17
CA ALA A 42 0.39 3.07 -17.61
C ALA A 42 0.19 2.11 -16.44
N ALA A 43 0.88 2.34 -15.30
CA ALA A 43 0.69 1.55 -14.09
C ALA A 43 -0.74 1.71 -13.52
N ALA A 44 -1.24 2.94 -13.45
CA ALA A 44 -2.60 3.22 -13.00
C ALA A 44 -3.65 2.53 -13.90
N ALA A 45 -3.47 2.56 -15.22
CA ALA A 45 -4.33 1.84 -16.16
C ALA A 45 -4.25 0.32 -15.97
N THR A 46 -3.04 -0.22 -15.77
CA THR A 46 -2.85 -1.65 -15.48
C THR A 46 -3.55 -2.05 -14.19
N LEU A 47 -3.41 -1.27 -13.12
CA LEU A 47 -4.11 -1.49 -11.85
C LEU A 47 -5.63 -1.45 -12.01
N ALA A 48 -6.14 -0.47 -12.76
CA ALA A 48 -7.57 -0.39 -13.03
C ALA A 48 -8.09 -1.63 -13.77
N VAL A 49 -7.35 -2.13 -14.77
CA VAL A 49 -7.67 -3.37 -15.47
C VAL A 49 -7.61 -4.59 -14.55
N ILE A 50 -6.56 -4.72 -13.74
CA ILE A 50 -6.41 -5.80 -12.75
C ILE A 50 -7.59 -5.80 -11.78
N ILE A 51 -7.92 -4.65 -11.19
CA ILE A 51 -9.01 -4.53 -10.22
C ILE A 51 -10.37 -4.82 -10.88
N ALA A 52 -10.62 -4.28 -12.09
CA ALA A 52 -11.87 -4.48 -12.80
C ALA A 52 -12.07 -5.93 -13.26
N THR A 53 -11.01 -6.63 -13.65
CA THR A 53 -11.10 -8.00 -14.16
C THR A 53 -11.02 -9.03 -13.04
N LEU A 54 -9.95 -9.01 -12.24
CA LEU A 54 -9.75 -9.97 -11.16
C LEU A 54 -10.74 -9.76 -10.01
N GLY A 55 -11.03 -8.51 -9.64
CA GLY A 55 -11.98 -8.20 -8.58
C GLY A 55 -13.38 -8.73 -8.90
N VAL A 56 -13.86 -8.51 -10.12
CA VAL A 56 -15.16 -9.03 -10.57
C VAL A 56 -15.15 -10.57 -10.73
N ALA A 57 -14.06 -11.12 -11.26
CA ALA A 57 -13.93 -12.56 -11.42
C ALA A 57 -13.91 -13.27 -10.06
N LEU A 58 -13.13 -12.77 -9.11
CA LEU A 58 -13.05 -13.34 -7.76
C LEU A 58 -14.40 -13.33 -7.04
N VAL A 59 -15.15 -12.24 -7.11
CA VAL A 59 -16.47 -12.15 -6.47
C VAL A 59 -17.51 -13.08 -7.11
N LYS A 60 -17.44 -13.33 -8.43
CA LYS A 60 -18.46 -14.10 -9.16
C LYS A 60 -18.18 -15.61 -9.23
N TRP A 61 -16.91 -16.02 -9.25
CA TRP A 61 -16.52 -17.36 -9.62
C TRP A 61 -15.84 -18.15 -8.49
N VAL A 62 -15.32 -17.48 -7.46
CA VAL A 62 -14.61 -18.14 -6.37
C VAL A 62 -15.55 -18.34 -5.18
N PRO A 63 -15.67 -19.56 -4.64
CA PRO A 63 -16.38 -19.81 -3.39
C PRO A 63 -15.82 -18.92 -2.28
N ILE A 64 -16.69 -18.44 -1.40
CA ILE A 64 -16.30 -17.45 -0.38
C ILE A 64 -15.19 -17.96 0.56
N ASN A 65 -15.16 -19.24 0.86
CA ASN A 65 -14.13 -19.82 1.71
C ASN A 65 -12.76 -19.85 1.02
N ASP A 66 -12.72 -20.25 -0.26
CA ASP A 66 -11.48 -20.22 -1.06
C ASP A 66 -10.98 -18.80 -1.24
N PHE A 67 -11.89 -17.85 -1.45
CA PHE A 67 -11.57 -16.43 -1.52
C PHE A 67 -10.95 -15.93 -0.20
N ARG A 68 -11.59 -16.23 0.94
CA ARG A 68 -11.08 -15.86 2.27
C ARG A 68 -9.71 -16.48 2.54
N LEU A 69 -9.51 -17.74 2.17
CA LEU A 69 -8.24 -18.43 2.32
C LEU A 69 -7.11 -17.74 1.54
N VAL A 70 -7.32 -17.54 0.24
CA VAL A 70 -6.31 -16.96 -0.65
C VAL A 70 -5.99 -15.52 -0.25
N VAL A 71 -7.02 -14.70 -0.08
CA VAL A 71 -6.84 -13.30 0.33
C VAL A 71 -6.22 -13.22 1.73
N GLY A 72 -6.68 -14.05 2.66
CA GLY A 72 -6.14 -14.11 4.02
C GLY A 72 -4.63 -14.43 4.04
N ILE A 73 -4.19 -15.42 3.27
CA ILE A 73 -2.76 -15.74 3.15
C ILE A 73 -1.97 -14.57 2.57
N ILE A 74 -2.46 -13.94 1.50
CA ILE A 74 -1.82 -12.78 0.90
C ILE A 74 -1.68 -11.63 1.92
N LEU A 75 -2.74 -11.33 2.67
CA LEU A 75 -2.74 -10.30 3.70
C LEU A 75 -1.74 -10.60 4.84
N VAL A 76 -1.64 -11.87 5.27
CA VAL A 76 -0.62 -12.29 6.26
C VAL A 76 0.78 -12.02 5.73
N LEU A 77 1.07 -12.43 4.50
CA LEU A 77 2.40 -12.25 3.90
C LEU A 77 2.77 -10.77 3.78
N PHE A 78 1.85 -9.92 3.33
CA PHE A 78 2.06 -8.48 3.25
C PHE A 78 2.20 -7.84 4.63
N GLY A 79 1.32 -8.19 5.57
CA GLY A 79 1.37 -7.69 6.93
C GLY A 79 2.69 -8.03 7.63
N LEU A 80 3.15 -9.28 7.51
CA LEU A 80 4.44 -9.71 8.04
C LEU A 80 5.62 -9.00 7.37
N LYS A 81 5.56 -8.75 6.06
CA LYS A 81 6.58 -7.96 5.34
C LYS A 81 6.70 -6.56 5.93
N TRP A 82 5.58 -5.89 6.19
CA TRP A 82 5.55 -4.54 6.77
C TRP A 82 5.97 -4.52 8.24
N LEU A 83 5.45 -5.45 9.04
CA LEU A 83 5.85 -5.61 10.44
C LEU A 83 7.34 -5.86 10.59
N LYS A 84 7.91 -6.79 9.82
CA LYS A 84 9.34 -7.05 9.81
C LYS A 84 10.13 -5.78 9.52
N LYS A 85 9.75 -5.02 8.49
CA LYS A 85 10.42 -3.75 8.16
C LYS A 85 10.34 -2.75 9.33
N ALA A 86 9.15 -2.59 9.91
CA ALA A 86 8.93 -1.63 10.99
C ALA A 86 9.69 -2.02 12.26
N ILE A 87 9.62 -3.29 12.67
CA ILE A 87 10.33 -3.81 13.86
C ILE A 87 11.84 -3.66 13.70
N LEU A 88 12.42 -4.06 12.56
CA LEU A 88 13.85 -3.92 12.31
C LEU A 88 14.33 -2.46 12.34
N ARG A 89 13.47 -1.53 11.96
CA ARG A 89 13.75 -0.09 12.04
C ARG A 89 13.66 0.43 13.47
N TYR A 90 12.64 0.02 14.23
CA TYR A 90 12.50 0.42 15.65
C TYR A 90 13.57 -0.18 16.55
N SER A 91 14.03 -1.40 16.27
CA SER A 91 15.15 -2.03 17.00
C SER A 91 16.52 -1.49 16.62
N GLY A 92 16.62 -0.58 15.65
CA GLY A 92 17.88 -0.02 15.16
C GLY A 92 18.70 -0.97 14.28
N LEU A 93 18.20 -2.17 13.97
CA LEU A 93 18.85 -3.14 13.08
C LEU A 93 18.75 -2.75 11.61
N LYS A 94 17.88 -1.82 11.27
CA LYS A 94 17.73 -1.24 9.94
C LYS A 94 17.55 0.27 10.06
N ALA A 95 18.12 1.04 9.13
CA ALA A 95 17.91 2.49 9.06
C ALA A 95 16.41 2.82 8.95
N LEU A 96 15.99 3.89 9.63
CA LEU A 96 14.64 4.43 9.47
C LEU A 96 14.41 4.77 7.99
N HIS A 97 13.17 4.65 7.57
CA HIS A 97 12.79 5.06 6.22
C HIS A 97 12.92 6.58 6.12
N ASP A 98 13.68 7.03 5.15
CA ASP A 98 13.94 8.42 4.88
C ASP A 98 13.71 8.69 3.38
N GLU A 99 12.62 9.37 3.07
CA GLU A 99 12.24 9.71 1.70
C GLU A 99 13.28 10.61 1.03
N GLU A 100 13.96 11.44 1.79
CA GLU A 100 15.01 12.32 1.27
C GLU A 100 16.24 11.51 0.87
N ALA A 101 16.66 10.56 1.73
CA ALA A 101 17.76 9.66 1.42
C ALA A 101 17.46 8.78 0.20
N ILE A 102 16.24 8.23 0.09
CA ILE A 102 15.80 7.43 -1.07
C ILE A 102 15.79 8.29 -2.33
N PHE A 103 15.31 9.52 -2.23
CA PHE A 103 15.30 10.46 -3.34
C PHE A 103 16.73 10.73 -3.84
N GLU A 104 17.68 11.03 -2.95
CA GLU A 104 19.07 11.28 -3.29
C GLU A 104 19.77 10.03 -3.86
N GLU A 105 19.58 8.86 -3.24
CA GLU A 105 20.14 7.59 -3.68
C GLU A 105 19.63 7.22 -5.08
N THR A 106 18.33 7.29 -5.30
CA THR A 106 17.72 7.00 -6.61
C THR A 106 18.22 7.98 -7.67
N MET A 107 18.35 9.27 -7.33
CA MET A 107 18.90 10.27 -8.24
C MET A 107 20.37 9.99 -8.59
N ALA A 108 21.18 9.60 -7.59
CA ALA A 108 22.58 9.23 -7.80
C ALA A 108 22.70 7.98 -8.67
N GLU A 109 21.86 6.96 -8.46
CA GLU A 109 21.83 5.75 -9.28
C GLU A 109 21.47 6.04 -10.74
N ILE A 110 20.47 6.87 -10.99
CA ILE A 110 20.08 7.28 -12.35
C ILE A 110 21.25 7.99 -13.05
N ARG A 111 21.93 8.91 -12.36
CA ARG A 111 23.10 9.62 -12.90
C ARG A 111 24.28 8.67 -13.17
N ALA A 112 24.55 7.73 -12.27
CA ALA A 112 25.63 6.75 -12.42
C ALA A 112 25.42 5.84 -13.63
N ARG A 113 24.18 5.60 -14.04
CA ARG A 113 23.83 4.87 -15.27
C ARG A 113 24.05 5.69 -16.54
N GLY A 114 24.50 6.94 -16.43
CA GLY A 114 24.70 7.84 -17.56
C GLY A 114 23.39 8.42 -18.12
N GLU A 115 22.28 8.23 -17.41
CA GLU A 115 21.02 8.85 -17.77
C GLU A 115 21.06 10.35 -17.49
N THR A 116 20.73 11.16 -18.47
CA THR A 116 20.72 12.62 -18.37
C THR A 116 19.37 13.17 -18.76
N VAL A 117 19.08 14.38 -18.32
CA VAL A 117 17.87 15.09 -18.72
C VAL A 117 17.84 15.18 -20.26
N ALA A 118 16.94 14.48 -20.89
CA ALA A 118 16.78 14.47 -22.34
C ALA A 118 15.32 14.74 -22.71
N PRO A 119 15.07 15.56 -23.76
CA PRO A 119 13.71 15.85 -24.20
C PRO A 119 13.02 14.65 -24.86
N ARG A 120 13.77 13.58 -25.11
CA ARG A 120 13.26 12.35 -25.73
C ARG A 120 12.72 11.39 -24.70
N PHE A 121 11.73 10.61 -25.12
CA PHE A 121 11.20 9.47 -24.38
C PHE A 121 12.31 8.48 -24.00
N GLN A 122 12.37 8.12 -22.72
CA GLN A 122 13.37 7.18 -22.20
C GLN A 122 12.67 5.97 -21.56
N PRO A 123 12.83 4.77 -22.15
CA PRO A 123 12.19 3.54 -21.66
C PRO A 123 12.52 3.22 -20.20
N PHE A 124 13.75 3.50 -19.76
CA PHE A 124 14.16 3.28 -18.37
C PHE A 124 13.33 4.11 -17.39
N GLY A 125 13.14 5.41 -17.66
CA GLY A 125 12.31 6.27 -16.81
C GLY A 125 10.84 5.82 -16.76
N VAL A 126 10.30 5.36 -17.89
CA VAL A 126 8.95 4.78 -17.95
C VAL A 126 8.88 3.52 -17.08
N ALA A 127 9.83 2.60 -17.25
CA ALA A 127 9.84 1.32 -16.52
C ALA A 127 9.98 1.54 -15.00
N LEU A 128 10.82 2.49 -14.57
CA LEU A 128 11.04 2.79 -13.17
C LEU A 128 9.78 3.38 -12.50
N SER A 129 9.17 4.39 -13.12
CA SER A 129 7.91 4.97 -12.64
C SER A 129 6.77 3.96 -12.69
N TYR A 130 6.67 3.17 -13.77
CA TYR A 130 5.66 2.12 -13.90
C TYR A 130 5.77 1.10 -12.77
N LYS A 131 6.98 0.57 -12.53
CA LYS A 131 7.22 -0.43 -11.48
C LYS A 131 6.84 0.12 -10.10
N SER A 132 7.27 1.34 -9.77
CA SER A 132 6.98 1.94 -8.48
C SER A 132 5.48 2.11 -8.28
N VAL A 133 4.80 2.82 -9.19
CA VAL A 133 3.35 3.07 -9.07
C VAL A 133 2.54 1.77 -9.10
N LEU A 134 2.98 0.74 -9.84
CA LEU A 134 2.30 -0.54 -9.86
C LEU A 134 2.42 -1.26 -8.51
N LEU A 135 3.60 -1.29 -7.91
CA LEU A 135 3.83 -1.98 -6.64
C LEU A 135 3.09 -1.29 -5.49
N GLU A 136 3.25 0.03 -5.36
CA GLU A 136 2.59 0.79 -4.30
C GLU A 136 1.07 0.84 -4.51
N GLY A 137 0.61 0.90 -5.75
CA GLY A 137 -0.81 0.83 -6.07
C GLY A 137 -1.45 -0.53 -5.75
N LEU A 138 -0.71 -1.63 -5.87
CA LEU A 138 -1.16 -2.93 -5.38
C LEU A 138 -1.27 -2.94 -3.84
N GLU A 139 -0.33 -2.32 -3.13
CA GLU A 139 -0.39 -2.19 -1.67
C GLU A 139 -1.63 -1.36 -1.26
N VAL A 140 -1.91 -0.25 -1.96
CA VAL A 140 -3.16 0.51 -1.77
C VAL A 140 -4.42 -0.33 -2.02
N ALA A 141 -4.44 -1.16 -3.06
CA ALA A 141 -5.58 -2.04 -3.32
C ALA A 141 -5.81 -3.03 -2.16
N PHE A 142 -4.74 -3.61 -1.60
CA PHE A 142 -4.85 -4.47 -0.41
C PHE A 142 -5.33 -3.71 0.83
N ILE A 143 -4.87 -2.47 1.04
CA ILE A 143 -5.36 -1.59 2.11
C ILE A 143 -6.87 -1.39 1.98
N VAL A 144 -7.35 -1.03 0.79
CA VAL A 144 -8.78 -0.79 0.53
C VAL A 144 -9.61 -2.05 0.78
N ILE A 145 -9.16 -3.20 0.29
CA ILE A 145 -9.84 -4.48 0.51
C ILE A 145 -9.88 -4.81 2.00
N THR A 146 -8.77 -4.71 2.70
CA THR A 146 -8.65 -5.07 4.13
C THR A 146 -9.54 -4.20 5.00
N PHE A 147 -9.37 -2.88 4.94
CA PHE A 147 -10.18 -1.96 5.74
C PHE A 147 -11.64 -1.96 5.29
N GLY A 148 -11.90 -2.07 4.00
CA GLY A 148 -13.26 -2.08 3.46
C GLY A 148 -14.05 -3.31 3.85
N SER A 149 -13.37 -4.45 4.05
CA SER A 149 -14.01 -5.72 4.41
C SER A 149 -14.05 -5.96 5.92
N SER A 150 -13.39 -5.12 6.71
CA SER A 150 -13.29 -5.27 8.18
C SER A 150 -14.60 -5.04 8.93
N VAL A 151 -15.63 -4.54 8.27
CA VAL A 151 -16.94 -4.30 8.88
C VAL A 151 -18.00 -5.10 8.15
N THR A 152 -18.51 -6.11 8.81
CA THR A 152 -19.73 -6.86 8.45
C THR A 152 -20.96 -6.00 8.70
N SER A 153 -21.00 -4.81 8.11
CA SER A 153 -22.20 -3.99 8.22
C SER A 153 -23.18 -4.34 7.12
N THR A 154 -24.42 -4.54 7.51
CA THR A 154 -25.60 -4.75 6.66
C THR A 154 -25.78 -3.70 5.55
N SER A 155 -24.99 -2.65 5.54
CA SER A 155 -25.07 -1.53 4.59
C SER A 155 -24.07 -1.58 3.42
N GLY A 156 -23.19 -2.58 3.34
CA GLY A 156 -22.32 -2.80 2.15
C GLY A 156 -21.33 -1.68 1.77
N ASN A 157 -21.16 -0.65 2.58
CA ASN A 157 -20.44 0.58 2.21
C ASN A 157 -18.96 0.62 2.67
N GLY A 158 -18.41 -0.47 3.22
CA GLY A 158 -17.03 -0.50 3.75
C GLY A 158 -15.99 -0.24 2.67
N ILE A 159 -16.02 -1.04 1.60
CA ILE A 159 -15.07 -0.93 0.47
C ILE A 159 -15.17 0.45 -0.20
N ALA A 160 -16.39 0.97 -0.40
CA ALA A 160 -16.57 2.30 -0.95
C ALA A 160 -15.98 3.39 -0.05
N SER A 161 -16.14 3.28 1.28
CA SER A 161 -15.55 4.22 2.23
C SER A 161 -14.03 4.16 2.24
N ALA A 162 -13.44 2.96 2.21
CA ALA A 162 -12.00 2.77 2.10
C ALA A 162 -11.44 3.32 0.78
N ALA A 163 -12.12 3.05 -0.34
CA ALA A 163 -11.73 3.56 -1.65
C ALA A 163 -11.77 5.09 -1.73
N ILE A 164 -12.78 5.72 -1.11
CA ILE A 164 -12.84 7.18 -1.01
C ILE A 164 -11.65 7.71 -0.20
N GLY A 165 -11.36 7.09 0.95
CA GLY A 165 -10.20 7.46 1.78
C GLY A 165 -8.90 7.39 1.01
N ALA A 166 -8.63 6.28 0.33
CA ALA A 166 -7.44 6.08 -0.49
C ALA A 166 -7.38 7.08 -1.66
N THR A 167 -8.50 7.33 -2.35
CA THR A 167 -8.56 8.30 -3.45
C THR A 167 -8.22 9.71 -2.97
N VAL A 168 -8.78 10.13 -1.83
CA VAL A 168 -8.48 11.45 -1.24
C VAL A 168 -7.01 11.55 -0.86
N ALA A 169 -6.41 10.48 -0.29
CA ALA A 169 -4.98 10.43 0.00
C ALA A 169 -4.14 10.64 -1.27
N GLY A 170 -4.43 9.91 -2.34
CA GLY A 170 -3.71 10.04 -3.62
C GLY A 170 -3.81 11.46 -4.20
N ILE A 171 -5.00 12.06 -4.20
CA ILE A 171 -5.20 13.43 -4.69
C ILE A 171 -4.37 14.42 -3.86
N LEU A 172 -4.40 14.31 -2.52
CA LEU A 172 -3.68 15.24 -1.64
C LEU A 172 -2.17 15.07 -1.75
N VAL A 173 -1.65 13.83 -1.85
CA VAL A 173 -0.21 13.59 -2.03
C VAL A 173 0.27 14.15 -3.36
N ILE A 174 -0.47 13.89 -4.45
CA ILE A 174 -0.12 14.41 -5.78
C ILE A 174 -0.18 15.95 -5.78
N ALA A 175 -1.21 16.55 -5.20
CA ALA A 175 -1.33 18.00 -5.12
C ALA A 175 -0.21 18.63 -4.28
N ALA A 176 0.05 18.08 -3.10
CA ALA A 176 1.12 18.55 -2.23
C ALA A 176 2.49 18.41 -2.91
N GLY A 177 2.77 17.25 -3.49
CA GLY A 177 4.03 17.01 -4.19
C GLY A 177 4.23 17.89 -5.42
N ALA A 178 3.17 18.15 -6.20
CA ALA A 178 3.23 19.06 -7.34
C ALA A 178 3.53 20.53 -6.93
N ILE A 179 3.06 20.94 -5.75
CA ILE A 179 3.31 22.28 -5.19
C ILE A 179 4.73 22.37 -4.62
N ILE A 180 5.11 21.40 -3.80
CA ILE A 180 6.38 21.41 -3.04
C ILE A 180 7.55 21.06 -3.96
N ARG A 181 7.34 20.15 -4.93
CA ARG A 181 8.38 19.63 -5.85
C ARG A 181 9.61 19.06 -5.13
N ALA A 182 9.39 18.52 -3.94
CA ALA A 182 10.39 17.90 -3.09
C ALA A 182 9.80 16.66 -2.41
N PRO A 183 10.63 15.73 -1.89
CA PRO A 183 10.14 14.58 -1.13
C PRO A 183 9.28 15.00 0.06
N LEU A 184 8.23 14.22 0.33
CA LEU A 184 7.29 14.50 1.41
C LEU A 184 7.77 13.81 2.70
N THR A 185 8.82 14.35 3.30
CA THR A 185 9.57 13.73 4.42
C THR A 185 8.85 13.70 5.77
N ARG A 186 7.72 14.40 5.91
CA ARG A 186 7.02 14.56 7.21
C ARG A 186 6.01 13.45 7.53
N VAL A 187 5.83 12.47 6.65
CA VAL A 187 4.90 11.37 6.88
C VAL A 187 5.55 10.36 7.83
N PRO A 188 4.94 10.00 8.97
CA PRO A 188 5.50 9.05 9.94
C PRO A 188 5.34 7.61 9.42
N GLU A 189 5.96 7.29 8.29
CA GLU A 189 5.80 6.05 7.53
C GLU A 189 6.02 4.81 8.40
N ASN A 190 7.08 4.79 9.20
CA ASN A 190 7.42 3.62 10.00
C ASN A 190 6.31 3.24 10.99
N THR A 191 5.71 4.24 11.65
CA THR A 191 4.58 4.05 12.57
C THR A 191 3.34 3.57 11.83
N LEU A 192 3.05 4.17 10.68
CA LEU A 192 1.90 3.78 9.88
C LEU A 192 2.06 2.37 9.33
N LYS A 193 3.23 2.00 8.80
CA LYS A 193 3.52 0.63 8.35
C LYS A 193 3.46 -0.39 9.48
N PHE A 194 3.85 -0.03 10.70
CA PHE A 194 3.67 -0.89 11.87
C PHE A 194 2.19 -1.14 12.16
N ILE A 195 1.38 -0.08 12.25
CA ILE A 195 -0.06 -0.18 12.53
C ILE A 195 -0.77 -0.99 11.44
N VAL A 196 -0.54 -0.63 10.18
CA VAL A 196 -1.15 -1.33 9.04
C VAL A 196 -0.66 -2.77 8.95
N GLY A 197 0.61 -3.04 9.23
CA GLY A 197 1.16 -4.39 9.29
C GLY A 197 0.48 -5.26 10.33
N ILE A 198 0.24 -4.75 11.54
CA ILE A 198 -0.56 -5.42 12.58
C ILE A 198 -1.97 -5.73 12.06
N MET A 199 -2.63 -4.76 11.46
CA MET A 199 -3.99 -4.94 10.96
C MET A 199 -4.06 -5.96 9.83
N LEU A 200 -3.22 -5.83 8.80
CA LEU A 200 -3.16 -6.78 7.68
C LEU A 200 -2.91 -8.21 8.16
N THR A 201 -1.94 -8.39 9.07
CA THR A 201 -1.61 -9.72 9.59
C THR A 201 -2.78 -10.29 10.39
N SER A 202 -3.44 -9.47 11.22
CA SER A 202 -4.57 -9.90 12.03
C SER A 202 -5.78 -10.29 11.18
N PHE A 203 -6.18 -9.44 10.23
CA PHE A 203 -7.27 -9.76 9.30
C PHE A 203 -6.93 -10.96 8.42
N GLY A 204 -5.70 -11.01 7.92
CA GLY A 204 -5.24 -12.13 7.12
C GLY A 204 -5.30 -13.45 7.86
N THR A 205 -4.87 -13.48 9.13
CA THR A 205 -4.97 -14.66 9.98
C THR A 205 -6.42 -15.07 10.23
N PHE A 206 -7.27 -14.08 10.52
CA PHE A 206 -8.69 -14.31 10.73
C PHE A 206 -9.34 -14.96 9.50
N TRP A 207 -9.16 -14.36 8.33
CA TRP A 207 -9.77 -14.87 7.09
C TRP A 207 -9.15 -16.16 6.58
N ALA A 208 -7.83 -16.35 6.71
CA ALA A 208 -7.20 -17.60 6.32
C ALA A 208 -7.74 -18.77 7.16
N ALA A 209 -7.90 -18.59 8.47
CA ALA A 209 -8.48 -19.61 9.34
C ALA A 209 -9.94 -19.92 8.98
N GLU A 210 -10.77 -18.89 8.74
CA GLU A 210 -12.16 -19.10 8.26
C GLU A 210 -12.19 -19.83 6.91
N GLY A 211 -11.28 -19.48 5.99
CA GLY A 211 -11.16 -20.17 4.72
C GLY A 211 -10.80 -21.64 4.84
N PHE A 212 -10.07 -22.03 5.89
CA PHE A 212 -9.82 -23.43 6.27
C PHE A 212 -10.99 -24.09 6.99
N GLY A 213 -12.08 -23.36 7.24
CA GLY A 213 -13.25 -23.89 7.96
C GLY A 213 -13.17 -23.77 9.47
N PHE A 214 -12.24 -22.94 10.01
CA PHE A 214 -12.19 -22.66 11.43
C PHE A 214 -13.27 -21.66 11.82
N GLU A 215 -14.05 -21.99 12.85
CA GLU A 215 -15.08 -21.10 13.41
C GLU A 215 -14.52 -20.37 14.65
N TRP A 216 -14.42 -19.05 14.56
CA TRP A 216 -13.94 -18.25 15.68
C TRP A 216 -14.98 -18.15 16.81
N PRO A 217 -14.60 -18.34 18.09
CA PRO A 217 -15.56 -18.38 19.21
C PRO A 217 -16.43 -17.15 19.35
N LEU A 218 -15.95 -15.99 18.91
CA LEU A 218 -16.65 -14.69 19.00
C LEU A 218 -16.91 -14.08 17.61
N SER A 219 -16.84 -14.89 16.56
CA SER A 219 -16.91 -14.39 15.17
C SER A 219 -15.96 -13.19 14.97
N ASP A 220 -16.36 -12.17 14.26
CA ASP A 220 -15.54 -10.98 13.97
C ASP A 220 -15.00 -10.25 15.22
N ALA A 221 -15.67 -10.41 16.39
CA ALA A 221 -15.21 -9.82 17.65
C ALA A 221 -13.89 -10.47 18.17
N PHE A 222 -13.43 -11.55 17.55
CA PHE A 222 -12.12 -12.15 17.83
C PHE A 222 -10.95 -11.37 17.22
N ILE A 223 -11.18 -10.57 16.19
CA ILE A 223 -10.13 -9.78 15.50
C ILE A 223 -9.35 -8.87 16.47
N PRO A 224 -9.98 -8.10 17.39
CA PRO A 224 -9.25 -7.34 18.41
C PRO A 224 -8.30 -8.19 19.26
N ILE A 225 -8.68 -9.44 19.57
CA ILE A 225 -7.82 -10.36 20.35
C ILE A 225 -6.57 -10.72 19.53
N ILE A 226 -6.72 -11.02 18.25
CA ILE A 226 -5.60 -11.31 17.36
C ILE A 226 -4.68 -10.08 17.24
N ILE A 227 -5.25 -8.87 17.12
CA ILE A 227 -4.49 -7.61 17.11
C ILE A 227 -3.63 -7.50 18.39
N VAL A 228 -4.23 -7.72 19.56
CA VAL A 228 -3.49 -7.66 20.83
C VAL A 228 -2.37 -8.71 20.87
N ILE A 229 -2.61 -9.92 20.39
CA ILE A 229 -1.59 -10.97 20.33
C ILE A 229 -0.42 -10.51 19.46
N TYR A 230 -0.67 -10.02 18.24
CA TYR A 230 0.39 -9.53 17.33
C TYR A 230 1.12 -8.32 17.91
N LEU A 231 0.43 -7.41 18.60
CA LEU A 231 1.07 -6.30 19.29
C LEU A 231 2.04 -6.80 20.37
N LEU A 232 1.59 -7.72 21.24
CA LEU A 232 2.44 -8.28 22.31
C LEU A 232 3.66 -9.02 21.75
N VAL A 233 3.47 -9.83 20.72
CA VAL A 233 4.58 -10.53 20.03
C VAL A 233 5.56 -9.51 19.41
N SER A 234 5.05 -8.46 18.76
CA SER A 234 5.89 -7.44 18.14
C SER A 234 6.68 -6.58 19.13
N TYR A 235 6.20 -6.45 20.37
CA TYR A 235 6.94 -5.79 21.45
C TYR A 235 8.02 -6.68 22.09
N GLY A 236 7.88 -8.00 21.96
CA GLY A 236 8.84 -8.97 22.50
C GLY A 236 10.01 -9.28 21.55
N LEU A 237 9.94 -8.77 20.31
CA LEU A 237 10.95 -8.92 19.26
C LEU A 237 11.83 -7.68 19.14
#